data_38a0a14b8d0ded55003bc05f37c9719f
#
_entry.id   38a0a14b8d0ded55003bc05f37c9719f
#
_cell.length_a   1.000
_cell.length_b   1.000
_cell.length_c   1.000
_cell.angle_alpha   90.00
_cell.angle_beta   90.00
_cell.angle_gamma   90.00
#
_symmetry.space_group_name_H-M   'P 1'
#
loop_
_entity.id
_entity.type
_entity.pdbx_description
1 polymer ?
#
loop_
_entity_poly.entity_id
_entity_poly.type
_entity_poly.pdbx_seq_one_letter_code
_entity_poly.pdbx_strand_id
1 'polypeptide(L)'
;MSVDYVLQTSDLVKEFKGFTAVDNVNLNVKRGDIHALIGPNGAGKTTVFNLLTKFLIPTRGQILFNGEDITQMRSAEIARKGVVRSFQISAVFPHLTVLENVRIALQRKEGNSFHFWKSDKILDKLNGRAMELLESVGLQDYAHTVTVDQPYGRKRALEIATTLALEPELMLLDEPTQGMGHEDVEVVSDLIKKVSKDRTILMVEHNLHVVSKLADQITVLQRGAILTEGDYATVSADPRVKEAYLGVAADEEETA
;
A
#
# COMPACT_ATOMS: atom_id res chain seq x y z
N MET A 1 -21.43 19.32 4.97
CA MET A 1 -21.21 18.14 4.10
C MET A 1 -20.55 17.08 4.98
N SER A 2 -21.08 15.85 5.03
CA SER A 2 -20.42 14.76 5.74
C SER A 2 -19.12 14.42 4.99
N VAL A 3 -18.03 14.19 5.73
CA VAL A 3 -16.76 13.71 5.13
C VAL A 3 -16.97 12.30 4.60
N ASP A 4 -16.56 12.04 3.37
CA ASP A 4 -16.68 10.70 2.74
C ASP A 4 -15.41 9.89 3.03
N TYR A 5 -15.53 8.89 3.91
CA TYR A 5 -14.46 7.98 4.26
C TYR A 5 -14.59 6.65 3.49
N VAL A 6 -13.53 6.26 2.80
CA VAL A 6 -13.48 4.97 2.10
C VAL A 6 -13.18 3.81 3.06
N LEU A 7 -12.34 4.06 4.05
CA LEU A 7 -11.96 3.08 5.07
C LEU A 7 -12.04 3.71 6.46
N GLN A 8 -12.62 2.99 7.41
CA GLN A 8 -12.69 3.41 8.81
C GLN A 8 -12.39 2.23 9.73
N THR A 9 -11.73 2.49 10.85
CA THR A 9 -11.60 1.51 11.93
C THR A 9 -12.16 2.11 13.22
N SER A 10 -12.78 1.27 14.04
CA SER A 10 -13.31 1.66 15.35
C SER A 10 -12.79 0.70 16.41
N ASP A 11 -12.10 1.29 17.41
CA ASP A 11 -11.52 0.59 18.56
C ASP A 11 -10.74 -0.67 18.17
N LEU A 12 -9.95 -0.55 17.07
CA LEU A 12 -9.23 -1.67 16.49
C LEU A 12 -8.10 -2.12 17.43
N VAL A 13 -8.12 -3.39 17.82
CA VAL A 13 -7.14 -3.98 18.73
C VAL A 13 -6.60 -5.28 18.17
N LYS A 14 -5.28 -5.47 18.31
CA LYS A 14 -4.61 -6.75 18.06
C LYS A 14 -3.66 -7.11 19.19
N GLU A 15 -3.94 -8.25 19.80
CA GLU A 15 -3.11 -8.84 20.84
C GLU A 15 -2.44 -10.12 20.34
N PHE A 16 -1.18 -10.33 20.74
CA PHE A 16 -0.39 -11.53 20.50
C PHE A 16 0.16 -12.05 21.83
N LYS A 17 -0.37 -13.15 22.35
CA LYS A 17 0.14 -13.82 23.57
C LYS A 17 0.43 -12.85 24.73
N GLY A 18 -0.47 -11.90 24.97
CA GLY A 18 -0.34 -10.92 26.07
C GLY A 18 0.38 -9.61 25.69
N PHE A 19 0.88 -9.49 24.46
CA PHE A 19 1.41 -8.24 23.94
C PHE A 19 0.39 -7.56 23.02
N THR A 20 0.04 -6.29 23.31
CA THR A 20 -0.88 -5.50 22.50
C THR A 20 -0.09 -4.75 21.43
N ALA A 21 -0.19 -5.20 20.17
CA ALA A 21 0.52 -4.62 19.03
C ALA A 21 -0.26 -3.47 18.36
N VAL A 22 -1.60 -3.47 18.49
CA VAL A 22 -2.49 -2.40 18.05
C VAL A 22 -3.51 -2.18 19.17
N ASP A 23 -3.64 -0.94 19.63
CA ASP A 23 -4.45 -0.57 20.78
C ASP A 23 -5.40 0.58 20.46
N ASN A 24 -6.68 0.25 20.36
CA ASN A 24 -7.79 1.19 20.13
C ASN A 24 -7.56 2.16 18.95
N VAL A 25 -7.05 1.65 17.82
CA VAL A 25 -6.78 2.47 16.63
C VAL A 25 -8.10 2.80 15.91
N ASN A 26 -8.40 4.11 15.81
CA ASN A 26 -9.54 4.70 15.12
C ASN A 26 -9.06 5.47 13.88
N LEU A 27 -8.73 4.75 12.81
CA LEU A 27 -8.19 5.31 11.56
C LEU A 27 -9.35 5.66 10.61
N ASN A 28 -9.32 6.87 10.03
CA ASN A 28 -10.30 7.33 9.05
C ASN A 28 -9.59 7.77 7.76
N VAL A 29 -9.73 6.99 6.70
CA VAL A 29 -9.12 7.28 5.39
C VAL A 29 -10.16 7.93 4.50
N LYS A 30 -9.93 9.19 4.14
CA LYS A 30 -10.83 9.97 3.30
C LYS A 30 -10.66 9.56 1.83
N ARG A 31 -11.79 9.51 1.11
CA ARG A 31 -11.82 9.18 -0.31
C ARG A 31 -11.03 10.20 -1.13
N GLY A 32 -10.16 9.69 -2.00
CA GLY A 32 -9.34 10.48 -2.92
C GLY A 32 -8.05 11.03 -2.32
N ASP A 33 -7.83 10.90 -1.01
CA ASP A 33 -6.61 11.36 -0.35
C ASP A 33 -5.47 10.32 -0.46
N ILE A 34 -4.25 10.80 -0.38
CA ILE A 34 -3.07 10.01 -0.02
C ILE A 34 -2.90 10.13 1.49
N HIS A 35 -3.19 9.07 2.21
CA HIS A 35 -3.05 9.00 3.66
C HIS A 35 -1.77 8.25 4.03
N ALA A 36 -0.88 8.87 4.81
CA ALA A 36 0.34 8.24 5.28
C ALA A 36 0.18 7.74 6.73
N LEU A 37 0.53 6.50 6.98
CA LEU A 37 0.66 5.90 8.31
C LEU A 37 2.14 5.83 8.65
N ILE A 38 2.60 6.67 9.58
CA ILE A 38 4.00 6.77 9.97
C ILE A 38 4.20 6.41 11.44
N GLY A 39 5.45 6.32 11.88
CA GLY A 39 5.81 6.03 13.26
C GLY A 39 7.12 5.25 13.35
N PRO A 40 7.74 5.16 14.54
CA PRO A 40 8.99 4.45 14.74
C PRO A 40 8.86 2.94 14.48
N ASN A 41 10.00 2.24 14.50
CA ASN A 41 10.03 0.78 14.43
C ASN A 41 9.26 0.19 15.62
N GLY A 42 8.48 -0.87 15.37
CA GLY A 42 7.62 -1.46 16.40
C GLY A 42 6.36 -0.68 16.77
N ALA A 43 6.07 0.46 16.11
CA ALA A 43 4.85 1.27 16.40
C ALA A 43 3.52 0.58 16.07
N GLY A 44 3.53 -0.57 15.36
CA GLY A 44 2.32 -1.30 15.00
C GLY A 44 1.84 -1.11 13.55
N LYS A 45 2.54 -0.31 12.72
CA LYS A 45 2.16 0.01 11.33
C LYS A 45 1.86 -1.22 10.48
N THR A 46 2.80 -2.16 10.40
CA THR A 46 2.64 -3.42 9.65
C THR A 46 1.50 -4.27 10.20
N THR A 47 1.28 -4.25 11.52
CA THR A 47 0.14 -4.97 12.13
C THR A 47 -1.18 -4.35 11.69
N VAL A 48 -1.31 -3.01 11.68
CA VAL A 48 -2.50 -2.32 11.16
C VAL A 48 -2.73 -2.70 9.69
N PHE A 49 -1.71 -2.63 8.83
CA PHE A 49 -1.83 -3.04 7.43
C PHE A 49 -2.28 -4.49 7.26
N ASN A 50 -1.74 -5.41 8.08
CA ASN A 50 -2.13 -6.82 8.06
C ASN A 50 -3.59 -7.03 8.52
N LEU A 51 -4.09 -6.20 9.45
CA LEU A 51 -5.50 -6.21 9.85
C LEU A 51 -6.40 -5.69 8.73
N LEU A 52 -6.03 -4.59 8.08
CA LEU A 52 -6.80 -4.01 6.97
C LEU A 52 -6.86 -4.96 5.76
N THR A 53 -5.80 -5.71 5.50
CA THR A 53 -5.69 -6.66 4.38
C THR A 53 -6.14 -8.08 4.72
N LYS A 54 -6.58 -8.31 5.97
CA LYS A 54 -7.04 -9.62 6.47
C LYS A 54 -5.98 -10.73 6.44
N PHE A 55 -4.71 -10.36 6.48
CA PHE A 55 -3.63 -11.29 6.85
C PHE A 55 -3.67 -11.59 8.35
N LEU A 56 -4.23 -10.66 9.14
CA LEU A 56 -4.54 -10.84 10.54
C LEU A 56 -6.00 -10.51 10.80
N ILE A 57 -6.61 -11.22 11.75
CA ILE A 57 -7.94 -10.91 12.27
C ILE A 57 -7.76 -10.09 13.55
N PRO A 58 -8.51 -8.99 13.74
CA PRO A 58 -8.45 -8.20 14.96
C PRO A 58 -8.90 -9.02 16.17
N THR A 59 -8.38 -8.71 17.34
CA THR A 59 -8.84 -9.29 18.62
C THR A 59 -10.18 -8.67 18.99
N ARG A 60 -10.34 -7.37 18.74
CA ARG A 60 -11.61 -6.61 18.87
C ARG A 60 -11.61 -5.39 17.98
N GLY A 61 -12.75 -4.72 17.89
CA GLY A 61 -12.95 -3.55 17.05
C GLY A 61 -13.53 -3.91 15.69
N GLN A 62 -13.74 -2.90 14.87
CA GLN A 62 -14.44 -3.01 13.60
C GLN A 62 -13.63 -2.35 12.47
N ILE A 63 -13.75 -2.87 11.26
CA ILE A 63 -13.20 -2.29 10.04
C ILE A 63 -14.33 -2.14 9.03
N LEU A 64 -14.58 -0.92 8.60
CA LEU A 64 -15.56 -0.57 7.58
C LEU A 64 -14.87 -0.18 6.28
N PHE A 65 -15.34 -0.69 5.17
CA PHE A 65 -14.96 -0.26 3.83
C PHE A 65 -16.22 0.16 3.07
N ASN A 66 -16.28 1.43 2.63
CA ASN A 66 -17.49 2.04 2.05
C ASN A 66 -18.73 1.87 2.94
N GLY A 67 -18.55 1.96 4.27
CA GLY A 67 -19.62 1.76 5.25
C GLY A 67 -20.03 0.31 5.49
N GLU A 68 -19.49 -0.66 4.73
CA GLU A 68 -19.74 -2.09 4.94
C GLU A 68 -18.72 -2.68 5.91
N ASP A 69 -19.20 -3.49 6.85
CA ASP A 69 -18.34 -4.20 7.80
C ASP A 69 -17.58 -5.34 7.09
N ILE A 70 -16.26 -5.17 7.00
CA ILE A 70 -15.34 -6.15 6.42
C ILE A 70 -14.54 -6.91 7.49
N THR A 71 -14.84 -6.73 8.77
CA THR A 71 -14.00 -7.20 9.90
C THR A 71 -13.72 -8.70 9.86
N GLN A 72 -14.68 -9.51 9.44
CA GLN A 72 -14.55 -10.97 9.39
C GLN A 72 -14.39 -11.53 7.97
N MET A 73 -14.30 -10.68 6.95
CA MET A 73 -14.09 -11.11 5.56
C MET A 73 -12.69 -11.67 5.35
N ARG A 74 -12.56 -12.56 4.36
CA ARG A 74 -11.25 -13.10 3.94
C ARG A 74 -10.53 -12.13 3.01
N SER A 75 -9.18 -12.20 2.96
CA SER A 75 -8.34 -11.35 2.10
C SER A 75 -8.79 -11.34 0.62
N ALA A 76 -9.17 -12.52 0.09
CA ALA A 76 -9.64 -12.61 -1.29
C ALA A 76 -10.98 -11.88 -1.53
N GLU A 77 -11.83 -11.76 -0.51
CA GLU A 77 -13.12 -11.06 -0.59
C GLU A 77 -12.92 -9.55 -0.60
N ILE A 78 -12.10 -9.04 0.32
CA ILE A 78 -11.83 -7.60 0.38
C ILE A 78 -11.05 -7.12 -0.85
N ALA A 79 -10.15 -7.95 -1.38
CA ALA A 79 -9.44 -7.64 -2.61
C ALA A 79 -10.39 -7.57 -3.84
N ARG A 80 -11.50 -8.34 -3.86
CA ARG A 80 -12.55 -8.22 -4.89
C ARG A 80 -13.41 -6.97 -4.71
N LYS A 81 -13.51 -6.46 -3.50
CA LYS A 81 -14.20 -5.19 -3.20
C LYS A 81 -13.37 -3.96 -3.58
N GLY A 82 -12.09 -4.12 -3.91
CA GLY A 82 -11.24 -3.02 -4.34
C GLY A 82 -10.22 -2.56 -3.30
N VAL A 83 -10.02 -3.29 -2.19
CA VAL A 83 -8.91 -3.04 -1.26
C VAL A 83 -7.73 -3.90 -1.69
N VAL A 84 -6.71 -3.30 -2.29
CA VAL A 84 -5.56 -4.03 -2.84
C VAL A 84 -4.27 -3.51 -2.22
N ARG A 85 -3.46 -4.43 -1.68
CA ARG A 85 -2.11 -4.12 -1.19
C ARG A 85 -1.08 -4.42 -2.28
N SER A 86 -0.20 -3.46 -2.56
CA SER A 86 1.03 -3.75 -3.29
C SER A 86 1.96 -4.50 -2.34
N PHE A 87 2.40 -5.67 -2.73
CA PHE A 87 3.36 -6.44 -1.96
C PHE A 87 4.78 -5.92 -2.23
N GLN A 88 5.71 -6.15 -1.28
CA GLN A 88 7.13 -5.94 -1.51
C GLN A 88 7.61 -6.72 -2.75
N ILE A 89 8.69 -6.33 -3.37
CA ILE A 89 9.34 -6.77 -4.65
C ILE A 89 9.11 -8.24 -5.09
N SER A 90 8.67 -9.11 -4.20
CA SER A 90 8.39 -10.52 -4.48
C SER A 90 7.06 -10.79 -5.22
N ALA A 91 6.27 -9.77 -5.52
CA ALA A 91 4.95 -9.95 -6.14
C ALA A 91 4.98 -10.04 -7.68
N VAL A 92 6.14 -9.83 -8.30
CA VAL A 92 6.31 -9.97 -9.76
C VAL A 92 6.95 -11.32 -10.11
N PHE A 93 6.58 -11.87 -11.26
CA PHE A 93 7.18 -13.09 -11.81
C PHE A 93 8.49 -12.73 -12.50
N PRO A 94 9.67 -13.06 -11.92
CA PRO A 94 10.95 -12.54 -12.38
C PRO A 94 11.34 -13.03 -13.78
N HIS A 95 10.91 -14.22 -14.17
CA HIS A 95 11.25 -14.84 -15.45
C HIS A 95 10.25 -14.57 -16.58
N LEU A 96 9.18 -13.82 -16.27
CA LEU A 96 8.24 -13.34 -17.26
C LEU A 96 8.60 -11.94 -17.71
N THR A 97 8.13 -11.55 -18.90
CA THR A 97 8.27 -10.18 -19.38
C THR A 97 7.42 -9.21 -18.55
N VAL A 98 7.74 -7.94 -18.65
CA VAL A 98 6.98 -6.85 -18.01
C VAL A 98 5.51 -6.90 -18.43
N LEU A 99 5.23 -7.11 -19.72
CA LEU A 99 3.87 -7.25 -20.27
C LEU A 99 3.13 -8.47 -19.69
N GLU A 100 3.79 -9.63 -19.64
CA GLU A 100 3.18 -10.87 -19.13
C GLU A 100 2.80 -10.75 -17.66
N ASN A 101 3.59 -10.07 -16.85
CA ASN A 101 3.25 -9.78 -15.45
C ASN A 101 1.91 -9.03 -15.33
N VAL A 102 1.73 -7.96 -16.11
CA VAL A 102 0.47 -7.19 -16.11
C VAL A 102 -0.69 -8.02 -16.65
N ARG A 103 -0.47 -8.83 -17.70
CA ARG A 103 -1.48 -9.74 -18.26
C ARG A 103 -1.99 -10.74 -17.23
N ILE A 104 -1.12 -11.32 -16.40
CA ILE A 104 -1.50 -12.24 -15.31
C ILE A 104 -2.43 -11.54 -14.32
N ALA A 105 -2.12 -10.29 -13.93
CA ALA A 105 -2.98 -9.54 -13.04
C ALA A 105 -4.37 -9.27 -13.65
N LEU A 106 -4.44 -8.95 -14.94
CA LEU A 106 -5.69 -8.73 -15.68
C LEU A 106 -6.54 -10.00 -15.82
N GLN A 107 -5.93 -11.20 -15.88
CA GLN A 107 -6.68 -12.48 -16.01
C GLN A 107 -7.69 -12.70 -14.88
N ARG A 108 -7.42 -12.14 -13.69
CA ARG A 108 -8.31 -12.30 -12.54
C ARG A 108 -9.74 -11.86 -12.86
N LYS A 109 -9.93 -10.81 -13.64
CA LYS A 109 -11.26 -10.30 -14.03
C LYS A 109 -11.97 -11.18 -15.03
N GLU A 110 -11.23 -11.86 -15.89
CA GLU A 110 -11.76 -12.70 -16.95
C GLU A 110 -12.33 -14.04 -16.43
N GLY A 111 -12.11 -14.39 -15.15
CA GLY A 111 -12.54 -15.69 -14.61
C GLY A 111 -11.82 -16.91 -15.22
N ASN A 112 -10.81 -16.69 -16.06
CA ASN A 112 -10.13 -17.71 -16.87
C ASN A 112 -8.85 -18.26 -16.21
N SER A 113 -8.58 -17.91 -14.96
CA SER A 113 -7.33 -18.23 -14.24
C SER A 113 -7.03 -19.73 -14.11
N PHE A 114 -8.00 -20.61 -14.38
CA PHE A 114 -7.85 -22.07 -14.29
C PHE A 114 -7.88 -22.79 -15.64
N HIS A 115 -7.86 -22.06 -16.76
CA HIS A 115 -7.92 -22.66 -18.11
C HIS A 115 -6.54 -22.93 -18.68
N PHE A 116 -5.72 -23.80 -18.01
CA PHE A 116 -4.33 -24.09 -18.40
C PHE A 116 -4.19 -24.94 -19.67
N TRP A 117 -5.28 -25.42 -20.26
CA TRP A 117 -5.27 -26.15 -21.54
C TRP A 117 -5.58 -25.26 -22.76
N LYS A 118 -5.83 -23.97 -22.54
CA LYS A 118 -6.06 -23.04 -23.64
C LYS A 118 -4.74 -22.36 -24.03
N SER A 119 -4.57 -22.10 -25.34
CA SER A 119 -3.39 -21.42 -25.86
C SER A 119 -3.22 -20.03 -25.24
N ASP A 120 -1.96 -19.61 -24.99
CA ASP A 120 -1.58 -18.27 -24.51
C ASP A 120 -2.11 -17.13 -25.39
N LYS A 121 -2.43 -17.42 -26.66
CA LYS A 121 -3.07 -16.46 -27.61
C LYS A 121 -4.39 -15.90 -27.09
N ILE A 122 -5.08 -16.61 -26.19
CA ILE A 122 -6.30 -16.08 -25.54
C ILE A 122 -5.98 -14.82 -24.70
N LEU A 123 -4.76 -14.71 -24.22
CA LEU A 123 -4.31 -13.58 -23.44
C LEU A 123 -3.92 -12.36 -24.29
N ASP A 124 -3.79 -12.54 -25.62
CA ASP A 124 -3.46 -11.43 -26.53
C ASP A 124 -4.53 -10.34 -26.54
N LYS A 125 -5.80 -10.68 -26.25
CA LYS A 125 -6.87 -9.71 -26.05
C LYS A 125 -6.62 -8.75 -24.87
N LEU A 126 -5.76 -9.13 -23.92
CA LEU A 126 -5.39 -8.30 -22.77
C LEU A 126 -4.20 -7.38 -23.07
N ASN A 127 -3.51 -7.55 -24.21
CA ASN A 127 -2.31 -6.79 -24.54
C ASN A 127 -2.59 -5.29 -24.61
N GLY A 128 -3.71 -4.87 -25.21
CA GLY A 128 -4.10 -3.46 -25.30
C GLY A 128 -4.20 -2.83 -23.91
N ARG A 129 -4.97 -3.45 -23.02
CA ARG A 129 -5.14 -2.95 -21.65
C ARG A 129 -3.85 -3.04 -20.82
N ALA A 130 -3.06 -4.09 -21.02
CA ALA A 130 -1.76 -4.22 -20.37
C ALA A 130 -0.80 -3.11 -20.80
N MET A 131 -0.75 -2.78 -22.10
CA MET A 131 0.06 -1.68 -22.62
C MET A 131 -0.37 -0.30 -22.08
N GLU A 132 -1.68 -0.02 -21.99
CA GLU A 132 -2.19 1.21 -21.36
C GLU A 132 -1.72 1.33 -19.90
N LEU A 133 -1.76 0.24 -19.15
CA LEU A 133 -1.27 0.23 -17.76
C LEU A 133 0.24 0.44 -17.70
N LEU A 134 1.01 -0.18 -18.59
CA LEU A 134 2.46 0.05 -18.68
C LEU A 134 2.80 1.49 -19.06
N GLU A 135 2.06 2.10 -19.99
CA GLU A 135 2.22 3.51 -20.35
C GLU A 135 1.92 4.43 -19.16
N SER A 136 0.89 4.11 -18.37
CA SER A 136 0.53 4.89 -17.19
C SER A 136 1.65 4.98 -16.15
N VAL A 137 2.52 3.94 -16.10
CA VAL A 137 3.68 3.85 -15.18
C VAL A 137 5.03 4.05 -15.89
N GLY A 138 5.05 4.40 -17.19
CA GLY A 138 6.27 4.69 -17.95
C GLY A 138 7.10 3.45 -18.32
N LEU A 139 6.46 2.28 -18.46
CA LEU A 139 7.14 1.01 -18.77
C LEU A 139 6.83 0.46 -20.17
N GLN A 140 6.15 1.22 -21.05
CA GLN A 140 5.73 0.75 -22.38
C GLN A 140 6.91 0.27 -23.24
N ASP A 141 8.04 0.96 -23.18
CA ASP A 141 9.24 0.64 -23.97
C ASP A 141 9.96 -0.64 -23.49
N TYR A 142 9.63 -1.07 -22.28
CA TYR A 142 10.20 -2.26 -21.64
C TYR A 142 9.24 -3.46 -21.61
N ALA A 143 8.09 -3.37 -22.26
CA ALA A 143 7.03 -4.38 -22.24
C ALA A 143 7.51 -5.81 -22.51
N HIS A 144 8.44 -5.96 -23.45
CA HIS A 144 8.97 -7.27 -23.89
C HIS A 144 10.27 -7.69 -23.23
N THR A 145 10.78 -6.91 -22.26
CA THR A 145 11.99 -7.25 -21.50
C THR A 145 11.66 -8.13 -20.31
N VAL A 146 12.59 -9.02 -19.94
CA VAL A 146 12.39 -9.91 -18.77
C VAL A 146 12.50 -9.12 -17.49
N THR A 147 11.61 -9.41 -16.54
CA THR A 147 11.47 -8.61 -15.31
C THR A 147 12.70 -8.70 -14.40
N VAL A 148 13.39 -9.86 -14.34
CA VAL A 148 14.60 -10.00 -13.50
C VAL A 148 15.70 -9.03 -13.89
N ASP A 149 15.80 -8.66 -15.16
CA ASP A 149 16.84 -7.77 -15.69
C ASP A 149 16.51 -6.27 -15.48
N GLN A 150 15.33 -5.94 -14.96
CA GLN A 150 14.94 -4.56 -14.72
C GLN A 150 15.58 -4.01 -13.44
N PRO A 151 16.01 -2.73 -13.44
CA PRO A 151 16.43 -2.04 -12.24
C PRO A 151 15.28 -1.92 -11.23
N TYR A 152 15.64 -1.69 -9.98
CA TYR A 152 14.71 -1.72 -8.85
C TYR A 152 13.50 -0.77 -9.02
N GLY A 153 13.73 0.49 -9.42
CA GLY A 153 12.67 1.47 -9.65
C GLY A 153 11.65 1.02 -10.71
N ARG A 154 12.11 0.35 -11.80
CA ARG A 154 11.20 -0.22 -12.80
C ARG A 154 10.42 -1.42 -12.29
N LYS A 155 11.02 -2.26 -11.44
CA LYS A 155 10.30 -3.35 -10.77
C LYS A 155 9.18 -2.79 -9.89
N ARG A 156 9.45 -1.68 -9.19
CA ARG A 156 8.43 -1.02 -8.38
C ARG A 156 7.31 -0.41 -9.22
N ALA A 157 7.65 0.22 -10.34
CA ALA A 157 6.65 0.72 -11.29
C ALA A 157 5.79 -0.43 -11.86
N LEU A 158 6.39 -1.60 -12.13
CA LEU A 158 5.65 -2.80 -12.56
C LEU A 158 4.70 -3.32 -11.48
N GLU A 159 5.11 -3.32 -10.21
CA GLU A 159 4.22 -3.68 -9.09
C GLU A 159 3.02 -2.75 -8.99
N ILE A 160 3.23 -1.45 -9.17
CA ILE A 160 2.14 -0.48 -9.25
C ILE A 160 1.23 -0.79 -10.43
N ALA A 161 1.78 -1.08 -11.64
CA ALA A 161 0.98 -1.46 -12.81
C ALA A 161 0.14 -2.73 -12.59
N THR A 162 0.72 -3.77 -11.97
CA THR A 162 -0.01 -5.01 -11.65
C THR A 162 -1.10 -4.77 -10.59
N THR A 163 -0.85 -3.87 -9.66
CA THR A 163 -1.85 -3.43 -8.67
C THR A 163 -2.99 -2.66 -9.36
N LEU A 164 -2.66 -1.75 -10.27
CA LEU A 164 -3.64 -0.99 -11.06
C LEU A 164 -4.50 -1.89 -11.96
N ALA A 165 -3.96 -3.01 -12.45
CA ALA A 165 -4.70 -4.00 -13.23
C ALA A 165 -5.88 -4.62 -12.45
N LEU A 166 -5.83 -4.58 -11.11
CA LEU A 166 -6.91 -5.03 -10.23
C LEU A 166 -7.99 -3.95 -10.02
N GLU A 167 -7.80 -2.74 -10.58
CA GLU A 167 -8.69 -1.58 -10.45
C GLU A 167 -9.07 -1.30 -8.98
N PRO A 168 -8.09 -1.04 -8.11
CA PRO A 168 -8.35 -0.80 -6.71
C PRO A 168 -9.07 0.54 -6.51
N GLU A 169 -10.01 0.56 -5.58
CA GLU A 169 -10.58 1.79 -5.03
C GLU A 169 -9.69 2.34 -3.90
N LEU A 170 -9.11 1.42 -3.11
CA LEU A 170 -8.12 1.71 -2.08
C LEU A 170 -6.85 0.90 -2.33
N MET A 171 -5.75 1.61 -2.61
CA MET A 171 -4.41 1.03 -2.69
C MET A 171 -3.70 1.14 -1.35
N LEU A 172 -3.18 0.02 -0.88
CA LEU A 172 -2.34 -0.06 0.31
C LEU A 172 -0.88 -0.22 -0.14
N LEU A 173 -0.05 0.79 0.07
CA LEU A 173 1.37 0.79 -0.29
C LEU A 173 2.24 0.61 0.96
N ASP A 174 3.01 -0.46 1.00
CA ASP A 174 3.89 -0.77 2.13
C ASP A 174 5.33 -0.39 1.78
N GLU A 175 5.81 0.70 2.38
CA GLU A 175 7.14 1.27 2.19
C GLU A 175 7.56 1.36 0.71
N PRO A 176 6.78 2.09 -0.13
CA PRO A 176 6.95 2.09 -1.57
C PRO A 176 8.32 2.58 -2.04
N THR A 177 9.07 3.31 -1.22
CA THR A 177 10.38 3.86 -1.58
C THR A 177 11.56 3.22 -0.85
N GLN A 178 11.30 2.16 -0.06
CA GLN A 178 12.35 1.49 0.73
C GLN A 178 13.47 0.92 -0.15
N GLY A 179 14.72 1.19 0.24
CA GLY A 179 15.91 0.64 -0.43
C GLY A 179 16.27 1.30 -1.74
N MET A 180 15.63 2.43 -2.10
CA MET A 180 15.87 3.19 -3.33
C MET A 180 16.90 4.31 -3.14
N GLY A 181 17.66 4.60 -4.20
CA GLY A 181 18.44 5.82 -4.30
C GLY A 181 17.56 7.06 -4.52
N HIS A 182 18.11 8.25 -4.29
CA HIS A 182 17.35 9.51 -4.35
C HIS A 182 16.59 9.72 -5.66
N GLU A 183 17.20 9.40 -6.81
CA GLU A 183 16.56 9.56 -8.12
C GLU A 183 15.36 8.64 -8.30
N ASP A 184 15.46 7.36 -7.89
CA ASP A 184 14.36 6.40 -7.94
C ASP A 184 13.23 6.80 -7.01
N VAL A 185 13.52 7.34 -5.81
CA VAL A 185 12.54 7.85 -4.84
C VAL A 185 11.68 8.94 -5.48
N GLU A 186 12.29 9.90 -6.19
CA GLU A 186 11.56 10.96 -6.87
C GLU A 186 10.64 10.42 -7.97
N VAL A 187 11.16 9.53 -8.82
CA VAL A 187 10.40 8.89 -9.91
C VAL A 187 9.20 8.12 -9.37
N VAL A 188 9.40 7.32 -8.32
CA VAL A 188 8.31 6.53 -7.71
C VAL A 188 7.30 7.43 -6.98
N SER A 189 7.76 8.50 -6.33
CA SER A 189 6.88 9.47 -5.69
C SER A 189 5.98 10.17 -6.72
N ASP A 190 6.55 10.63 -7.84
CA ASP A 190 5.76 11.24 -8.91
C ASP A 190 4.77 10.26 -9.55
N LEU A 191 5.17 8.99 -9.68
CA LEU A 191 4.26 7.94 -10.13
C LEU A 191 3.09 7.74 -9.16
N ILE A 192 3.35 7.63 -7.84
CA ILE A 192 2.31 7.52 -6.81
C ILE A 192 1.35 8.72 -6.90
N LYS A 193 1.87 9.95 -7.01
CA LYS A 193 1.05 11.16 -7.16
C LYS A 193 0.22 11.15 -8.44
N LYS A 194 0.78 10.63 -9.54
CA LYS A 194 0.05 10.48 -10.81
C LYS A 194 -1.12 9.52 -10.70
N VAL A 195 -0.90 8.35 -10.07
CA VAL A 195 -1.93 7.30 -9.98
C VAL A 195 -2.96 7.57 -8.87
N SER A 196 -2.71 8.49 -7.93
CA SER A 196 -3.65 8.85 -6.87
C SER A 196 -4.82 9.71 -7.33
N LYS A 197 -4.76 10.29 -8.53
CA LYS A 197 -5.80 11.23 -9.02
C LYS A 197 -7.21 10.66 -9.04
N ASP A 198 -7.34 9.36 -9.28
CA ASP A 198 -8.62 8.67 -9.44
C ASP A 198 -8.86 7.60 -8.36
N ARG A 199 -8.07 7.59 -7.28
CA ARG A 199 -8.20 6.57 -6.23
C ARG A 199 -7.62 7.01 -4.89
N THR A 200 -7.98 6.29 -3.85
CA THR A 200 -7.46 6.53 -2.51
C THR A 200 -6.20 5.68 -2.28
N ILE A 201 -5.22 6.26 -1.62
CA ILE A 201 -3.98 5.58 -1.25
C ILE A 201 -3.80 5.66 0.27
N LEU A 202 -3.58 4.52 0.92
CA LEU A 202 -3.04 4.45 2.27
C LEU A 202 -1.64 3.87 2.19
N MET A 203 -0.63 4.60 2.64
CA MET A 203 0.76 4.14 2.59
C MET A 203 1.40 4.10 3.98
N VAL A 204 2.24 3.10 4.22
CA VAL A 204 3.24 3.12 5.30
C VAL A 204 4.52 3.66 4.71
N GLU A 205 5.11 4.67 5.35
CA GLU A 205 6.38 5.25 4.95
C GLU A 205 7.18 5.70 6.18
N HIS A 206 8.49 5.63 6.06
CA HIS A 206 9.43 6.15 7.05
C HIS A 206 10.28 7.31 6.50
N ASN A 207 10.27 7.50 5.18
CA ASN A 207 10.93 8.63 4.52
C ASN A 207 10.05 9.88 4.61
N LEU A 208 10.39 10.79 5.54
CA LEU A 208 9.63 12.01 5.79
C LEU A 208 9.58 12.96 4.59
N HIS A 209 10.60 12.91 3.69
CA HIS A 209 10.57 13.68 2.45
C HIS A 209 9.44 13.19 1.53
N VAL A 210 9.30 11.88 1.36
CA VAL A 210 8.19 11.28 0.59
C VAL A 210 6.84 11.61 1.21
N VAL A 211 6.73 11.48 2.54
CA VAL A 211 5.51 11.80 3.27
C VAL A 211 5.12 13.27 3.08
N SER A 212 6.06 14.21 3.23
CA SER A 212 5.80 15.64 3.05
C SER A 212 5.41 16.02 1.62
N LYS A 213 5.93 15.27 0.62
CA LYS A 213 5.63 15.51 -0.80
C LYS A 213 4.28 14.96 -1.22
N LEU A 214 3.86 13.82 -0.65
CA LEU A 214 2.72 13.05 -1.15
C LEU A 214 1.47 13.13 -0.30
N ALA A 215 1.61 13.11 1.04
CA ALA A 215 0.48 12.88 1.93
C ALA A 215 -0.42 14.11 2.09
N ASP A 216 -1.72 13.91 1.89
CA ASP A 216 -2.75 14.88 2.22
C ASP A 216 -3.12 14.82 3.71
N GLN A 217 -3.05 13.60 4.30
CA GLN A 217 -3.29 13.32 5.71
C GLN A 217 -2.23 12.36 6.24
N ILE A 218 -1.81 12.55 7.49
CA ILE A 218 -0.81 11.73 8.17
C ILE A 218 -1.38 11.28 9.51
N THR A 219 -1.30 9.96 9.78
CA THR A 219 -1.52 9.37 11.10
C THR A 219 -0.19 8.88 11.65
N VAL A 220 0.18 9.31 12.85
CA VAL A 220 1.38 8.85 13.54
C VAL A 220 1.01 7.78 14.55
N LEU A 221 1.58 6.59 14.42
CA LEU A 221 1.47 5.52 15.41
C LEU A 221 2.68 5.51 16.35
N GLN A 222 2.40 5.27 17.62
CA GLN A 222 3.41 4.98 18.64
C GLN A 222 2.87 3.92 19.59
N ARG A 223 3.65 2.85 19.83
CA ARG A 223 3.30 1.75 20.74
C ARG A 223 1.90 1.18 20.54
N GLY A 224 1.49 1.04 19.28
CA GLY A 224 0.20 0.47 18.89
C GLY A 224 -0.98 1.44 18.88
N ALA A 225 -0.83 2.68 19.35
CA ALA A 225 -1.88 3.68 19.42
C ALA A 225 -1.62 4.87 18.48
N ILE A 226 -2.67 5.61 18.12
CA ILE A 226 -2.53 6.87 17.38
C ILE A 226 -2.02 7.95 18.34
N LEU A 227 -0.88 8.53 18.00
CA LEU A 227 -0.26 9.62 18.73
C LEU A 227 -0.85 10.98 18.33
N THR A 228 -0.97 11.20 17.02
CA THR A 228 -1.51 12.42 16.43
C THR A 228 -1.91 12.19 14.98
N GLU A 229 -2.76 13.06 14.45
CA GLU A 229 -3.19 13.08 13.05
C GLU A 229 -3.25 14.52 12.53
N GLY A 230 -3.00 14.70 11.25
CA GLY A 230 -3.09 16.01 10.59
C GLY A 230 -2.34 16.06 9.28
N ASP A 231 -2.20 17.25 8.73
CA ASP A 231 -1.31 17.52 7.62
C ASP A 231 0.17 17.50 8.07
N TYR A 232 1.08 17.59 7.12
CA TYR A 232 2.53 17.56 7.42
C TYR A 232 2.95 18.68 8.38
N ALA A 233 2.39 19.88 8.23
CA ALA A 233 2.74 21.03 9.08
C ALA A 233 2.33 20.79 10.54
N THR A 234 1.11 20.26 10.75
CA THR A 234 0.58 19.90 12.08
C THR A 234 1.41 18.81 12.74
N VAL A 235 1.67 17.71 12.01
CA VAL A 235 2.39 16.54 12.54
C VAL A 235 3.86 16.86 12.83
N SER A 236 4.53 17.60 11.94
CA SER A 236 5.95 17.96 12.11
C SER A 236 6.19 18.99 13.24
N ALA A 237 5.17 19.75 13.59
CA ALA A 237 5.23 20.71 14.71
C ALA A 237 4.97 20.06 16.08
N ASP A 238 4.35 18.86 16.13
CA ASP A 238 4.00 18.19 17.39
C ASP A 238 5.27 17.71 18.14
N PRO A 239 5.51 18.21 19.37
CA PRO A 239 6.68 17.81 20.17
C PRO A 239 6.73 16.31 20.47
N ARG A 240 5.56 15.66 20.64
CA ARG A 240 5.46 14.23 20.91
C ARG A 240 5.95 13.39 19.74
N VAL A 241 5.71 13.86 18.49
CA VAL A 241 6.23 13.19 17.28
C VAL A 241 7.76 13.29 17.26
N LYS A 242 8.33 14.46 17.54
CA LYS A 242 9.78 14.64 17.60
C LYS A 242 10.42 13.71 18.66
N GLU A 243 9.83 13.65 19.84
CA GLU A 243 10.29 12.77 20.92
C GLU A 243 10.19 11.28 20.54
N ALA A 244 9.08 10.86 19.88
CA ALA A 244 8.88 9.50 19.45
C ALA A 244 9.94 9.01 18.45
N TYR A 245 10.46 9.90 17.60
CA TYR A 245 11.52 9.57 16.64
C TYR A 245 12.92 9.72 17.24
N LEU A 246 13.16 10.67 18.16
CA LEU A 246 14.44 10.86 18.81
C LEU A 246 14.71 9.81 19.90
N GLY A 247 13.68 9.36 20.62
CA GLY A 247 13.79 8.32 21.64
C GLY A 247 14.25 6.97 21.10
N VAL A 248 13.89 6.65 19.85
CA VAL A 248 14.31 5.41 19.18
C VAL A 248 15.80 5.45 18.79
N ALA A 249 16.33 6.62 18.42
CA ALA A 249 17.76 6.77 18.10
C ALA A 249 18.66 6.52 19.32
N ALA A 250 18.20 6.87 20.53
CA ALA A 250 18.93 6.61 21.77
C ALA A 250 18.93 5.12 22.16
N ASP A 251 17.81 4.41 21.95
CA ASP A 251 17.68 2.98 22.26
C ASP A 251 18.47 2.09 21.27
N GLU A 252 18.67 2.53 20.03
CA GLU A 252 19.47 1.80 19.03
C GLU A 252 20.98 1.95 19.28
N GLU A 253 21.43 3.07 19.86
CA GLU A 253 22.84 3.29 20.24
C GLU A 253 23.24 2.53 21.53
N GLU A 254 22.28 2.24 22.45
CA GLU A 254 22.57 1.43 23.66
C GLU A 254 22.63 -0.09 23.40
N THR A 255 22.14 -0.56 22.26
CA THR A 255 22.09 -2.01 21.91
C THR A 255 23.12 -2.42 20.85
N ALA A 256 23.98 -1.53 20.38
CA ALA A 256 25.08 -1.77 19.43
C ALA A 256 26.43 -1.81 20.13
#